data_621b913919b27a3348e5098a8cdd0f54
#
_entry.id   621b913919b27a3348e5098a8cdd0f54
#
_cell.length_a   1.000
_cell.length_b   1.000
_cell.length_c   1.000
_cell.angle_alpha   90.00
_cell.angle_beta   90.00
_cell.angle_gamma   90.00
#
_symmetry.space_group_name_H-M   'P 1'
#
loop_
_entity.id
_entity.type
_entity.pdbx_description
1 polymer ?
#
loop_
_entity_poly.entity_id
_entity_poly.type
_entity_poly.pdbx_seq_one_letter_code
_entity_poly.pdbx_strand_id
1 'polypeptide(L)'
;MGDLSIKIKIGDREYPMKVKPEEEERVRLAGRLLNDKLKTFREHFKIDDKQDLLSMIAFDAQAGLLKSEHSKVDLLKKFEDKIAELDDLLTRTLKR
;
A
#
# COMPACT_ATOMS: atom_id res chain seq x y z
N MET A 1 -17.60 -12.43 16.15
CA MET A 1 -16.54 -13.25 16.67
C MET A 1 -15.38 -12.44 17.12
N GLY A 2 -14.68 -12.90 18.13
CA GLY A 2 -13.62 -12.15 18.78
C GLY A 2 -12.38 -11.98 17.92
N ASP A 3 -11.57 -11.01 18.29
CA ASP A 3 -10.30 -10.77 17.65
C ASP A 3 -9.32 -11.90 17.94
N LEU A 4 -8.41 -12.13 17.00
CA LEU A 4 -7.33 -13.08 17.16
C LEU A 4 -6.11 -12.37 17.75
N SER A 5 -5.43 -13.05 18.67
CA SER A 5 -4.15 -12.58 19.20
C SER A 5 -3.03 -13.26 18.41
N ILE A 6 -2.25 -12.48 17.69
CA ILE A 6 -1.14 -12.99 16.89
C ILE A 6 0.15 -12.25 17.26
N LYS A 7 1.27 -12.85 16.86
CA LYS A 7 2.58 -12.20 17.02
C LYS A 7 3.20 -12.03 15.64
N ILE A 8 3.62 -10.81 15.34
CA ILE A 8 4.28 -10.49 14.08
C ILE A 8 5.74 -10.18 14.35
N LYS A 9 6.62 -10.90 13.69
CA LYS A 9 8.05 -10.66 13.78
C LYS A 9 8.45 -9.57 12.80
N ILE A 10 9.08 -8.52 13.32
CA ILE A 10 9.63 -7.44 12.51
C ILE A 10 11.10 -7.31 12.86
N GLY A 11 11.97 -7.64 11.93
CA GLY A 11 13.39 -7.73 12.19
C GLY A 11 13.67 -8.85 13.18
N ASP A 12 14.25 -8.51 14.32
CA ASP A 12 14.58 -9.47 15.38
C ASP A 12 13.63 -9.40 16.58
N ARG A 13 12.53 -8.65 16.46
CA ARG A 13 11.56 -8.48 17.54
C ARG A 13 10.18 -9.00 17.16
N GLU A 14 9.45 -9.48 18.14
CA GLU A 14 8.08 -9.91 17.98
C GLU A 14 7.12 -8.90 18.60
N TYR A 15 6.03 -8.62 17.91
CA TYR A 15 5.03 -7.65 18.35
C TYR A 15 3.67 -8.35 18.46
N PRO A 16 3.05 -8.35 19.64
CA PRO A 16 1.72 -8.90 19.80
C PRO A 16 0.70 -7.93 19.20
N MET A 17 -0.26 -8.49 18.50
CA MET A 17 -1.32 -7.71 17.85
C MET A 17 -2.64 -8.43 17.99
N LYS A 18 -3.71 -7.65 18.08
CA LYS A 18 -5.07 -8.17 17.97
C LYS A 18 -5.60 -7.78 16.61
N VAL A 19 -6.03 -8.77 15.85
CA VAL A 19 -6.54 -8.55 14.49
C VAL A 19 -7.85 -9.28 14.33
N LYS A 20 -8.68 -8.81 13.43
CA LYS A 20 -9.90 -9.53 13.06
C LYS A 20 -9.51 -10.75 12.22
N PRO A 21 -10.28 -11.85 12.31
CA PRO A 21 -9.96 -13.05 11.53
C PRO A 21 -9.79 -12.78 10.03
N GLU A 22 -10.59 -11.91 9.45
CA GLU A 22 -10.53 -11.56 8.04
C GLU A 22 -9.30 -10.74 7.67
N GLU A 23 -8.60 -10.18 8.66
CA GLU A 23 -7.41 -9.36 8.45
C GLU A 23 -6.11 -10.13 8.67
N GLU A 24 -6.18 -11.31 9.28
CA GLU A 24 -4.99 -12.05 9.71
C GLU A 24 -4.00 -12.29 8.57
N GLU A 25 -4.49 -12.79 7.45
CA GLU A 25 -3.62 -13.13 6.32
C GLU A 25 -2.89 -11.91 5.78
N ARG A 26 -3.61 -10.79 5.65
CA ARG A 26 -3.04 -9.55 5.17
C ARG A 26 -1.99 -8.99 6.12
N VAL A 27 -2.25 -9.06 7.43
CA VAL A 27 -1.30 -8.57 8.44
C VAL A 27 -0.04 -9.43 8.43
N ARG A 28 -0.17 -10.75 8.33
CA ARG A 28 0.99 -11.65 8.27
C ARG A 28 1.80 -11.41 6.98
N LEU A 29 1.11 -11.19 5.87
CA LEU A 29 1.79 -10.87 4.61
C LEU A 29 2.56 -9.55 4.73
N ALA A 30 1.96 -8.54 5.34
CA ALA A 30 2.63 -7.25 5.55
C ALA A 30 3.92 -7.42 6.35
N GLY A 31 3.90 -8.26 7.38
CA GLY A 31 5.10 -8.55 8.17
C GLY A 31 6.20 -9.21 7.35
N ARG A 32 5.84 -10.20 6.53
CA ARG A 32 6.81 -10.87 5.64
C ARG A 32 7.41 -9.90 4.64
N LEU A 33 6.58 -9.08 4.00
CA LEU A 33 7.05 -8.11 3.01
C LEU A 33 7.96 -7.06 3.65
N LEU A 34 7.65 -6.64 4.87
CA LEU A 34 8.48 -5.70 5.60
C LEU A 34 9.86 -6.30 5.90
N ASN A 35 9.90 -7.57 6.34
CA ASN A 35 11.17 -8.25 6.61
C ASN A 35 12.00 -8.41 5.34
N ASP A 36 11.36 -8.70 4.22
CA ASP A 36 12.04 -8.77 2.93
C ASP A 36 12.65 -7.42 2.56
N LYS A 37 11.93 -6.33 2.78
CA LYS A 37 12.44 -4.98 2.55
C LYS A 37 13.61 -4.64 3.45
N LEU A 38 13.55 -5.02 4.72
CA LEU A 38 14.67 -4.81 5.64
C LEU A 38 15.94 -5.46 5.10
N LYS A 39 15.83 -6.68 4.63
CA LYS A 39 16.97 -7.40 4.06
C LYS A 39 17.47 -6.72 2.78
N THR A 40 16.57 -6.41 1.87
CA THR A 40 16.91 -5.79 0.59
C THR A 40 17.57 -4.42 0.78
N PHE A 41 17.02 -3.59 1.66
CA PHE A 41 17.55 -2.26 1.91
C PHE A 41 18.91 -2.33 2.58
N ARG A 42 19.09 -3.27 3.53
CA ARG A 42 20.38 -3.47 4.20
C ARG A 42 21.47 -3.84 3.17
N GLU A 43 21.18 -4.76 2.30
CA GLU A 43 22.13 -5.22 1.30
C GLU A 43 22.40 -4.15 0.23
N HIS A 44 21.36 -3.48 -0.23
CA HIS A 44 21.49 -2.49 -1.30
C HIS A 44 22.21 -1.22 -0.86
N PHE A 45 21.83 -0.69 0.31
CA PHE A 45 22.41 0.55 0.81
C PHE A 45 23.57 0.33 1.78
N LYS A 46 23.85 -0.92 2.12
CA LYS A 46 24.95 -1.29 3.05
C LYS A 46 24.83 -0.57 4.38
N ILE A 47 23.62 -0.47 4.91
CA ILE A 47 23.33 0.16 6.20
C ILE A 47 23.03 -0.93 7.22
N ASP A 48 23.70 -0.91 8.36
CA ASP A 48 23.47 -1.87 9.45
C ASP A 48 22.61 -1.31 10.56
N ASP A 49 22.50 -0.01 10.67
CA ASP A 49 21.69 0.62 11.71
C ASP A 49 20.20 0.35 11.47
N LYS A 50 19.59 -0.33 12.44
CA LYS A 50 18.18 -0.75 12.32
C LYS A 50 17.23 0.44 12.26
N GLN A 51 17.50 1.48 13.03
CA GLN A 51 16.64 2.66 13.04
C GLN A 51 16.69 3.37 11.68
N ASP A 52 17.88 3.50 11.10
CA ASP A 52 18.03 4.11 9.79
C ASP A 52 17.30 3.29 8.72
N LEU A 53 17.45 1.96 8.75
CA LEU A 53 16.76 1.07 7.82
C LEU A 53 15.24 1.23 7.93
N LEU A 54 14.71 1.19 9.16
CA LEU A 54 13.28 1.32 9.37
C LEU A 54 12.78 2.70 8.94
N SER A 55 13.55 3.75 9.18
CA SER A 55 13.21 5.10 8.75
C SER A 55 13.15 5.19 7.22
N MET A 56 14.11 4.60 6.54
CA MET A 56 14.14 4.58 5.08
C MET A 56 12.96 3.81 4.51
N ILE A 57 12.63 2.66 5.10
CA ILE A 57 11.50 1.85 4.66
C ILE A 57 10.18 2.59 4.91
N ALA A 58 10.05 3.24 6.06
CA ALA A 58 8.85 4.02 6.36
C ALA A 58 8.67 5.15 5.38
N PHE A 59 9.75 5.87 5.06
CA PHE A 59 9.71 6.93 4.07
C PHE A 59 9.33 6.41 2.68
N ASP A 60 9.94 5.30 2.28
CA ASP A 60 9.65 4.67 0.99
C ASP A 60 8.19 4.23 0.91
N ALA A 61 7.67 3.64 1.98
CA ALA A 61 6.27 3.22 2.05
C ALA A 61 5.33 4.42 1.94
N GLN A 62 5.63 5.51 2.65
CA GLN A 62 4.80 6.71 2.62
C GLN A 62 4.83 7.37 1.24
N ALA A 63 5.99 7.46 0.63
CA ALA A 63 6.13 8.01 -0.72
C ALA A 63 5.36 7.16 -1.73
N GLY A 64 5.45 5.84 -1.58
CA GLY A 64 4.72 4.91 -2.44
C GLY A 64 3.20 5.04 -2.28
N LEU A 65 2.74 5.24 -1.04
CA LEU A 65 1.33 5.44 -0.77
C LEU A 65 0.81 6.71 -1.44
N LEU A 66 1.54 7.81 -1.32
CA LEU A 66 1.17 9.08 -1.97
C LEU A 66 1.13 8.95 -3.49
N LYS A 67 2.10 8.26 -4.05
CA LYS A 67 2.14 8.00 -5.50
C LYS A 67 0.93 7.17 -5.94
N SER A 68 0.58 6.15 -5.17
CA SER A 68 -0.58 5.30 -5.46
C SER A 68 -1.88 6.08 -5.40
N GLU A 69 -2.06 6.93 -4.39
CA GLU A 69 -3.24 7.77 -4.26
C GLU A 69 -3.36 8.77 -5.40
N HIS A 70 -2.25 9.39 -5.78
CA HIS A 70 -2.22 10.31 -6.92
C HIS A 70 -2.61 9.60 -8.21
N SER A 71 -2.09 8.39 -8.44
CA SER A 71 -2.42 7.59 -9.62
C SER A 71 -3.91 7.23 -9.66
N LYS A 72 -4.51 6.93 -8.50
CA LYS A 72 -5.93 6.65 -8.43
C LYS A 72 -6.78 7.87 -8.80
N VAL A 73 -6.40 9.03 -8.30
CA VAL A 73 -7.10 10.28 -8.62
C VAL A 73 -7.01 10.57 -10.11
N ASP A 74 -5.82 10.45 -10.68
CA ASP A 74 -5.61 10.66 -12.12
C ASP A 74 -6.44 9.70 -12.96
N LEU A 75 -6.50 8.43 -12.56
CA LEU A 75 -7.26 7.43 -13.28
C LEU A 75 -8.76 7.75 -13.23
N LEU A 76 -9.27 8.14 -12.05
CA LEU A 76 -10.67 8.52 -11.90
C LEU A 76 -11.01 9.73 -12.76
N LYS A 77 -10.12 10.72 -12.79
CA LYS A 77 -10.33 11.90 -13.60
C LYS A 77 -10.39 11.57 -15.09
N LYS A 78 -9.48 10.73 -15.56
CA LYS A 78 -9.50 10.26 -16.96
C LYS A 78 -10.79 9.51 -17.28
N PHE A 79 -11.26 8.71 -16.36
CA PHE A 79 -12.50 7.96 -16.52
C PHE A 79 -13.70 8.91 -16.60
N GLU A 80 -13.76 9.91 -15.72
CA GLU A 80 -14.84 10.92 -15.75
C GLU A 80 -14.82 11.71 -17.05
N ASP A 81 -13.66 12.11 -17.52
CA ASP A 81 -13.53 12.82 -18.80
C ASP A 81 -14.03 11.97 -19.96
N LYS A 82 -13.75 10.67 -19.93
CA LYS A 82 -14.20 9.74 -20.97
C LYS A 82 -15.73 9.61 -20.97
N ILE A 83 -16.31 9.51 -19.78
CA ILE A 83 -17.78 9.45 -19.65
C ILE A 83 -18.43 10.73 -20.17
N ALA A 84 -17.85 11.88 -19.87
CA ALA A 84 -18.36 13.17 -20.37
C ALA A 84 -18.32 13.24 -21.89
N GLU A 85 -17.24 12.76 -22.52
CA GLU A 85 -17.12 12.70 -23.97
C GLU A 85 -18.20 11.82 -24.58
N LEU A 86 -18.45 10.65 -24.01
CA LEU A 86 -19.47 9.74 -24.50
C LEU A 86 -20.86 10.32 -24.37
N ASP A 87 -21.14 10.97 -23.24
CA ASP A 87 -22.43 11.61 -23.00
C ASP A 87 -22.70 12.72 -24.01
N ASP A 88 -21.69 13.56 -24.28
CA ASP A 88 -21.78 14.63 -25.28
C ASP A 88 -22.05 14.07 -26.66
N LEU A 89 -21.38 13.00 -27.03
CA LEU A 89 -21.55 12.35 -28.32
C LEU A 89 -22.97 11.81 -28.48
N LEU A 90 -23.50 11.15 -27.46
CA LEU A 90 -24.87 10.63 -27.47
C LEU A 90 -25.89 11.76 -27.58
N THR A 91 -25.69 12.85 -26.85
CA THR A 91 -26.59 14.00 -26.91
C THR A 91 -26.66 14.59 -28.31
N ARG A 92 -25.52 14.75 -28.97
CA ARG A 92 -25.48 15.25 -30.36
C ARG A 92 -26.18 14.32 -31.33
N THR A 93 -25.98 13.02 -31.16
CA THR A 93 -26.58 12.01 -32.03
C THR A 93 -28.10 12.00 -31.89
N LEU A 94 -28.60 12.11 -30.65
CA LEU A 94 -30.03 12.08 -30.39
C LEU A 94 -30.78 13.35 -30.85
N LYS A 95 -30.07 14.46 -31.00
CA LYS A 95 -30.66 15.73 -31.47
C LYS A 95 -30.79 15.89 -32.94
N ARG A 96 -30.34 14.94 -33.72
CA ARG A 96 -30.47 14.96 -35.17
C ARG A 96 -31.80 14.46 -35.66
#